data_12f2812f69b1fee03141843d6f0c303d
#
_entry.id   12f2812f69b1fee03141843d6f0c303d
#
_cell.length_a   1.000
_cell.length_b   1.000
_cell.length_c   1.000
_cell.angle_alpha   90.00
_cell.angle_beta   90.00
_cell.angle_gamma   90.00
#
_symmetry.space_group_name_H-M   'P 1'
#
loop_
_entity.id
_entity.type
_entity.pdbx_description
1 polymer ?
#
loop_
_entity_poly.entity_id
_entity_poly.type
_entity_poly.pdbx_seq_one_letter_code
_entity_poly.pdbx_strand_id
1 'polypeptide(L)'
;QAALALVAKAGIRPDEASIAILGGAGYIGAKVVSDLASSFCQIVAFDPRYAGERRLVDNVLYTAMGVDIGGVDLALALTAQGDEVSSLVSHFTSGIQLADDTHPPIHREVRHRLHKKGVILWKATMADGALYMYPRLPNFRRDDVPGCLLEALVVLLHGEQALESQQSFNLAAERVGFRARLEIHSDDS
;
A
#
# COMPACT_ATOMS: atom_id res chain seq x y z
N GLN A 1 1.43 -7.30 -3.29
CA GLN A 1 0.53 -8.15 -2.46
C GLN A 1 -0.54 -7.31 -1.73
N ALA A 2 -0.18 -6.20 -1.01
CA ALA A 2 -1.16 -5.38 -0.28
C ALA A 2 -2.31 -4.86 -1.18
N ALA A 3 -2.01 -4.38 -2.40
CA ALA A 3 -3.02 -3.93 -3.35
C ALA A 3 -4.00 -5.05 -3.74
N LEU A 4 -3.50 -6.28 -3.96
CA LEU A 4 -4.33 -7.43 -4.28
C LEU A 4 -5.19 -7.88 -3.08
N ALA A 5 -4.63 -7.80 -1.86
CA ALA A 5 -5.39 -8.04 -0.65
C ALA A 5 -6.52 -7.01 -0.46
N LEU A 6 -6.25 -5.74 -0.83
CA LEU A 6 -7.24 -4.66 -0.77
C LEU A 6 -8.40 -4.89 -1.74
N VAL A 7 -8.10 -5.28 -2.98
CA VAL A 7 -9.09 -5.66 -3.99
C VAL A 7 -9.99 -6.79 -3.48
N ALA A 8 -9.39 -7.83 -2.89
CA ALA A 8 -10.15 -8.96 -2.33
C ALA A 8 -11.06 -8.52 -1.17
N LYS A 9 -10.61 -7.57 -0.32
CA LYS A 9 -11.44 -6.98 0.75
C LYS A 9 -12.60 -6.14 0.20
N ALA A 10 -12.37 -5.43 -0.90
CA ALA A 10 -13.39 -4.61 -1.56
C ALA A 10 -14.40 -5.46 -2.34
N GLY A 11 -14.09 -6.72 -2.66
CA GLY A 11 -14.93 -7.58 -3.48
C GLY A 11 -15.02 -7.14 -4.95
N ILE A 12 -14.00 -6.43 -5.43
CA ILE A 12 -13.88 -5.92 -6.80
C ILE A 12 -12.83 -6.77 -7.54
N ARG A 13 -12.98 -6.95 -8.82
CA ARG A 13 -11.93 -7.59 -9.63
C ARG A 13 -10.81 -6.58 -9.93
N PRO A 14 -9.52 -6.99 -9.96
CA PRO A 14 -8.42 -6.06 -10.24
C PRO A 14 -8.60 -5.32 -11.57
N ASP A 15 -8.99 -6.03 -12.62
CA ASP A 15 -9.18 -5.48 -13.97
C ASP A 15 -10.41 -4.54 -14.11
N GLU A 16 -11.24 -4.45 -13.08
CA GLU A 16 -12.37 -3.51 -12.96
C GLU A 16 -12.07 -2.39 -11.96
N ALA A 17 -11.07 -2.56 -11.10
CA ALA A 17 -10.74 -1.63 -10.02
C ALA A 17 -9.83 -0.50 -10.46
N SER A 18 -10.09 0.69 -9.91
CA SER A 18 -9.19 1.84 -9.95
C SER A 18 -8.45 2.01 -8.62
N ILE A 19 -7.15 2.31 -8.66
CA ILE A 19 -6.33 2.44 -7.46
C ILE A 19 -5.46 3.69 -7.48
N ALA A 20 -5.40 4.42 -6.37
CA ALA A 20 -4.42 5.47 -6.15
C ALA A 20 -3.20 4.94 -5.39
N ILE A 21 -2.01 5.22 -5.90
CA ILE A 21 -0.73 4.96 -5.25
C ILE A 21 -0.19 6.29 -4.72
N LEU A 22 -0.27 6.50 -3.40
CA LEU A 22 0.22 7.71 -2.75
C LEU A 22 1.71 7.56 -2.45
N GLY A 23 2.53 8.47 -2.96
CA GLY A 23 3.99 8.35 -2.98
C GLY A 23 4.50 7.69 -4.27
N GLY A 24 3.77 7.84 -5.39
CA GLY A 24 4.01 7.18 -6.67
C GLY A 24 5.36 7.49 -7.34
N ALA A 25 6.02 8.61 -7.00
CA ALA A 25 7.38 8.94 -7.48
C ALA A 25 8.48 8.40 -6.55
N GLY A 26 8.14 7.80 -5.41
CA GLY A 26 9.08 7.10 -4.53
C GLY A 26 9.64 5.86 -5.19
N TYR A 27 10.79 5.37 -4.70
CA TYR A 27 11.42 4.15 -5.21
C TYR A 27 10.45 2.95 -5.19
N ILE A 28 9.78 2.73 -4.05
CA ILE A 28 8.79 1.67 -3.89
C ILE A 28 7.53 1.98 -4.70
N GLY A 29 7.01 3.22 -4.60
CA GLY A 29 5.80 3.62 -5.29
C GLY A 29 5.88 3.48 -6.81
N ALA A 30 6.98 3.93 -7.42
CA ALA A 30 7.19 3.81 -8.87
C ALA A 30 7.22 2.33 -9.32
N LYS A 31 7.86 1.46 -8.52
CA LYS A 31 7.89 0.03 -8.80
C LYS A 31 6.50 -0.59 -8.67
N VAL A 32 5.74 -0.25 -7.62
CA VAL A 32 4.36 -0.73 -7.42
C VAL A 32 3.46 -0.28 -8.57
N VAL A 33 3.56 0.98 -9.02
CA VAL A 33 2.82 1.48 -10.19
C VAL A 33 3.12 0.63 -11.43
N SER A 34 4.40 0.36 -11.71
CA SER A 34 4.82 -0.46 -12.85
C SER A 34 4.29 -1.90 -12.76
N ASP A 35 4.39 -2.52 -11.57
CA ASP A 35 3.97 -3.91 -11.36
C ASP A 35 2.44 -4.09 -11.45
N LEU A 36 1.67 -3.06 -11.10
CA LEU A 36 0.21 -3.10 -11.11
C LEU A 36 -0.43 -2.64 -12.43
N ALA A 37 0.32 -1.98 -13.31
CA ALA A 37 -0.20 -1.37 -14.54
C ALA A 37 -0.97 -2.35 -15.45
N SER A 38 -0.54 -3.61 -15.50
CA SER A 38 -1.22 -4.65 -16.29
C SER A 38 -2.42 -5.31 -15.59
N SER A 39 -2.64 -5.02 -14.32
CA SER A 39 -3.62 -5.73 -13.49
C SER A 39 -4.85 -4.89 -13.16
N PHE A 40 -4.72 -3.55 -13.13
CA PHE A 40 -5.80 -2.64 -12.76
C PHE A 40 -6.34 -1.90 -13.96
N CYS A 41 -7.64 -1.56 -13.95
CA CYS A 41 -8.24 -0.78 -15.05
C CYS A 41 -7.69 0.64 -15.10
N GLN A 42 -7.38 1.25 -13.95
CA GLN A 42 -6.79 2.57 -13.85
C GLN A 42 -5.90 2.68 -12.61
N ILE A 43 -4.76 3.36 -12.76
CA ILE A 43 -3.89 3.71 -11.65
C ILE A 43 -3.72 5.23 -11.62
N VAL A 44 -3.88 5.82 -10.44
CA VAL A 44 -3.52 7.22 -10.17
C VAL A 44 -2.24 7.20 -9.34
N ALA A 45 -1.10 7.48 -9.97
CA ALA A 45 0.17 7.66 -9.29
C ALA A 45 0.25 9.09 -8.77
N PHE A 46 -0.07 9.29 -7.49
CA PHE A 46 -0.02 10.59 -6.84
C PHE A 46 1.31 10.81 -6.14
N ASP A 47 1.97 11.93 -6.43
CA ASP A 47 3.15 12.38 -5.70
C ASP A 47 3.36 13.89 -5.91
N PRO A 48 3.65 14.68 -4.86
CA PRO A 48 3.96 16.12 -5.02
C PRO A 48 5.14 16.41 -5.96
N ARG A 49 6.06 15.45 -6.14
CA ARG A 49 7.20 15.57 -7.05
C ARG A 49 6.83 15.56 -8.54
N TYR A 50 5.62 15.16 -8.90
CA TYR A 50 5.10 15.32 -10.26
C TYR A 50 4.68 16.76 -10.58
N ALA A 51 5.15 17.74 -9.79
CA ALA A 51 4.87 19.17 -9.75
C ALA A 51 4.36 19.76 -11.08
N GLY A 52 3.06 20.04 -11.14
CA GLY A 52 2.42 20.72 -12.26
C GLY A 52 2.14 19.85 -13.50
N GLU A 53 2.61 18.64 -13.56
CA GLU A 53 2.35 17.70 -14.66
C GLU A 53 1.19 16.77 -14.32
N ARG A 54 0.20 16.76 -15.22
CA ARG A 54 -0.85 15.74 -15.26
C ARG A 54 -0.63 14.94 -16.53
N ARG A 55 -0.01 13.77 -16.40
CA ARG A 55 0.42 12.95 -17.53
C ARG A 55 -0.24 11.58 -17.48
N LEU A 56 -1.00 11.25 -18.50
CA LEU A 56 -1.58 9.92 -18.69
C LEU A 56 -0.66 9.10 -19.63
N VAL A 57 -0.26 7.93 -19.18
CA VAL A 57 0.47 6.93 -19.97
C VAL A 57 -0.28 5.62 -19.81
N ASP A 58 -0.83 5.11 -20.89
CA ASP A 58 -1.73 3.95 -20.91
C ASP A 58 -2.88 4.14 -19.88
N ASN A 59 -2.96 3.29 -18.87
CA ASN A 59 -3.95 3.36 -17.80
C ASN A 59 -3.41 4.02 -16.51
N VAL A 60 -2.21 4.64 -16.55
CA VAL A 60 -1.58 5.28 -15.38
C VAL A 60 -1.60 6.80 -15.52
N LEU A 61 -2.29 7.47 -14.61
CA LEU A 61 -2.29 8.91 -14.46
C LEU A 61 -1.25 9.33 -13.42
N TYR A 62 -0.19 10.00 -13.85
CA TYR A 62 0.80 10.64 -12.97
C TYR A 62 0.35 12.04 -12.62
N THR A 63 0.25 12.40 -11.36
CA THR A 63 -0.31 13.69 -10.93
C THR A 63 0.20 14.12 -9.55
N ALA A 64 0.30 15.44 -9.35
CA ALA A 64 0.45 16.07 -8.04
C ALA A 64 -0.88 16.65 -7.51
N MET A 65 -1.99 16.47 -8.24
CA MET A 65 -3.28 17.05 -7.89
C MET A 65 -4.12 16.07 -7.06
N GLY A 66 -4.37 16.40 -5.78
CA GLY A 66 -5.17 15.56 -4.88
C GLY A 66 -6.58 15.28 -5.39
N VAL A 67 -7.16 16.16 -6.20
CA VAL A 67 -8.49 15.95 -6.79
C VAL A 67 -8.57 14.70 -7.67
N ASP A 68 -7.47 14.28 -8.28
CA ASP A 68 -7.43 13.11 -9.15
C ASP A 68 -7.60 11.78 -8.40
N ILE A 69 -7.38 11.76 -7.08
CA ILE A 69 -7.62 10.56 -6.25
C ILE A 69 -9.08 10.41 -5.80
N GLY A 70 -9.93 11.40 -6.07
CA GLY A 70 -11.31 11.44 -5.57
C GLY A 70 -12.27 10.44 -6.24
N GLY A 71 -11.87 9.83 -7.35
CA GLY A 71 -12.74 8.95 -8.14
C GLY A 71 -12.30 7.49 -8.15
N VAL A 72 -11.29 7.12 -7.35
CA VAL A 72 -10.80 5.74 -7.34
C VAL A 72 -11.52 4.89 -6.28
N ASP A 73 -11.52 3.57 -6.50
CA ASP A 73 -12.12 2.60 -5.57
C ASP A 73 -11.22 2.32 -4.37
N LEU A 74 -9.91 2.32 -4.61
CA LEU A 74 -8.89 1.87 -3.68
C LEU A 74 -7.75 2.89 -3.58
N ALA A 75 -7.05 2.91 -2.45
CA ALA A 75 -5.81 3.67 -2.30
C ALA A 75 -4.76 2.86 -1.50
N LEU A 76 -3.49 3.03 -1.85
CA LEU A 76 -2.36 2.46 -1.14
C LEU A 76 -1.39 3.58 -0.76
N ALA A 77 -1.18 3.79 0.53
CA ALA A 77 -0.23 4.78 1.03
C ALA A 77 1.16 4.16 1.17
N LEU A 78 2.11 4.69 0.39
CA LEU A 78 3.52 4.34 0.34
C LEU A 78 4.41 5.58 0.55
N THR A 79 3.87 6.60 1.19
CA THR A 79 4.58 7.84 1.52
C THR A 79 5.63 7.60 2.60
N ALA A 80 6.62 8.49 2.72
CA ALA A 80 7.67 8.38 3.73
C ALA A 80 7.13 8.45 5.16
N GLN A 81 6.01 9.15 5.34
CA GLN A 81 5.30 9.28 6.62
C GLN A 81 3.79 9.24 6.36
N GLY A 82 3.06 8.53 7.21
CA GLY A 82 1.60 8.41 7.08
C GLY A 82 0.87 9.76 7.12
N ASP A 83 1.40 10.73 7.85
CA ASP A 83 0.80 12.06 7.98
C ASP A 83 0.80 12.89 6.68
N GLU A 84 1.57 12.52 5.68
CA GLU A 84 1.51 13.13 4.34
C GLU A 84 0.11 12.93 3.70
N VAL A 85 -0.61 11.87 4.09
CA VAL A 85 -2.00 11.62 3.69
C VAL A 85 -2.95 12.69 4.21
N SER A 86 -2.57 13.45 5.25
CA SER A 86 -3.41 14.49 5.89
C SER A 86 -3.90 15.54 4.91
N SER A 87 -3.09 15.96 3.95
CA SER A 87 -3.43 16.93 2.91
C SER A 87 -4.46 16.40 1.91
N LEU A 88 -4.59 15.09 1.81
CA LEU A 88 -5.44 14.40 0.83
C LEU A 88 -6.82 14.02 1.38
N VAL A 89 -7.05 14.14 2.69
CA VAL A 89 -8.29 13.71 3.34
C VAL A 89 -9.53 14.33 2.69
N SER A 90 -9.47 15.61 2.28
CA SER A 90 -10.60 16.29 1.64
C SER A 90 -10.97 15.71 0.28
N HIS A 91 -10.04 15.08 -0.41
CA HIS A 91 -10.20 14.54 -1.76
C HIS A 91 -10.75 13.11 -1.79
N PHE A 92 -10.61 12.35 -0.70
CA PHE A 92 -11.18 11.02 -0.63
C PHE A 92 -12.72 11.05 -0.66
N THR A 93 -13.30 10.11 -1.38
CA THR A 93 -14.75 9.86 -1.37
C THR A 93 -15.11 8.84 -0.28
N SER A 94 -16.37 8.88 0.17
CA SER A 94 -16.87 7.88 1.11
C SER A 94 -16.90 6.50 0.47
N GLY A 95 -16.51 5.48 1.24
CA GLY A 95 -16.47 4.09 0.79
C GLY A 95 -15.12 3.66 0.19
N ILE A 96 -14.22 4.59 -0.14
CA ILE A 96 -12.88 4.21 -0.59
C ILE A 96 -12.17 3.38 0.47
N GLN A 97 -11.43 2.35 0.03
CA GLN A 97 -10.61 1.55 0.91
C GLN A 97 -9.14 1.96 0.79
N LEU A 98 -8.55 2.40 1.89
CA LEU A 98 -7.17 2.87 1.96
C LEU A 98 -6.33 1.89 2.78
N ALA A 99 -5.29 1.31 2.18
CA ALA A 99 -4.28 0.55 2.91
C ALA A 99 -3.10 1.45 3.27
N ASP A 100 -2.75 1.47 4.56
CA ASP A 100 -1.60 2.18 5.12
C ASP A 100 -0.41 1.22 5.28
N ASP A 101 0.62 1.40 4.45
CA ASP A 101 1.90 0.68 4.51
C ASP A 101 3.05 1.67 4.79
N THR A 102 2.77 2.71 5.57
CA THR A 102 3.74 3.76 5.91
C THR A 102 4.41 3.53 7.26
N HIS A 103 5.65 4.02 7.41
CA HIS A 103 6.39 4.00 8.66
C HIS A 103 7.07 5.34 8.94
N PRO A 104 6.59 6.11 9.94
CA PRO A 104 5.50 5.82 10.87
C PRO A 104 4.13 5.76 10.19
N PRO A 105 3.17 5.02 10.78
CA PRO A 105 1.82 4.90 10.23
C PRO A 105 1.03 6.22 10.36
N ILE A 106 -0.09 6.29 9.65
CA ILE A 106 -1.02 7.43 9.71
C ILE A 106 -1.41 7.72 11.16
N HIS A 107 -1.16 8.96 11.60
CA HIS A 107 -1.44 9.40 12.98
C HIS A 107 -2.93 9.36 13.31
N ARG A 108 -3.26 9.15 14.60
CA ARG A 108 -4.63 9.00 15.10
C ARG A 108 -5.59 10.11 14.63
N GLU A 109 -5.16 11.36 14.64
CA GLU A 109 -6.00 12.50 14.23
C GLU A 109 -6.37 12.44 12.73
N VAL A 110 -5.41 12.05 11.89
CA VAL A 110 -5.65 11.88 10.45
C VAL A 110 -6.57 10.68 10.20
N ARG A 111 -6.36 9.56 10.92
CA ARG A 111 -7.25 8.38 10.88
C ARG A 111 -8.70 8.76 11.22
N HIS A 112 -8.90 9.53 12.29
CA HIS A 112 -10.22 9.99 12.70
C HIS A 112 -10.90 10.86 11.61
N ARG A 113 -10.13 11.73 10.93
CA ARG A 113 -10.64 12.53 9.81
C ARG A 113 -11.01 11.66 8.61
N LEU A 114 -10.22 10.64 8.29
CA LEU A 114 -10.51 9.66 7.25
C LEU A 114 -11.79 8.88 7.55
N HIS A 115 -11.94 8.37 8.78
CA HIS A 115 -13.16 7.68 9.22
C HIS A 115 -14.40 8.58 9.14
N LYS A 116 -14.29 9.85 9.54
CA LYS A 116 -15.40 10.82 9.40
C LYS A 116 -15.79 11.05 7.92
N LYS A 117 -14.86 10.89 7.01
CA LYS A 117 -15.12 10.97 5.56
C LYS A 117 -15.75 9.68 5.02
N GLY A 118 -15.83 8.62 5.83
CA GLY A 118 -16.31 7.30 5.41
C GLY A 118 -15.25 6.48 4.67
N VAL A 119 -13.96 6.80 4.83
CA VAL A 119 -12.84 5.99 4.31
C VAL A 119 -12.69 4.76 5.20
N ILE A 120 -12.59 3.59 4.59
CA ILE A 120 -12.29 2.33 5.27
C ILE A 120 -10.77 2.18 5.30
N LEU A 121 -10.18 2.34 6.49
CA LEU A 121 -8.73 2.35 6.64
C LEU A 121 -8.21 1.00 7.14
N TRP A 122 -7.25 0.46 6.39
CA TRP A 122 -6.56 -0.79 6.68
C TRP A 122 -5.09 -0.52 7.01
N LYS A 123 -4.56 -1.18 8.01
CA LYS A 123 -3.12 -1.31 8.22
C LYS A 123 -2.64 -2.49 7.37
N ALA A 124 -1.63 -2.27 6.53
CA ALA A 124 -0.98 -3.31 5.75
C ALA A 124 0.25 -3.84 6.50
N THR A 125 0.35 -5.15 6.64
CA THR A 125 1.51 -5.85 7.22
C THR A 125 1.76 -7.14 6.46
N MET A 126 2.94 -7.73 6.66
CA MET A 126 3.23 -9.09 6.23
C MET A 126 3.15 -10.00 7.45
N ALA A 127 2.37 -11.05 7.37
CA ALA A 127 2.07 -11.92 8.49
C ALA A 127 2.03 -13.40 8.09
N ASP A 128 1.71 -14.24 9.07
CA ASP A 128 1.52 -15.69 8.93
C ASP A 128 2.79 -16.47 8.58
N GLY A 129 3.97 -15.82 8.63
CA GLY A 129 5.25 -16.51 8.51
C GLY A 129 5.58 -17.35 9.74
N ALA A 130 6.51 -18.29 9.56
CA ALA A 130 7.03 -19.13 10.66
C ALA A 130 7.99 -18.38 11.61
N LEU A 131 8.12 -17.06 11.45
CA LEU A 131 9.05 -16.23 12.21
C LEU A 131 8.33 -15.29 13.16
N TYR A 132 8.93 -15.08 14.33
CA TYR A 132 8.45 -14.15 15.33
C TYR A 132 9.49 -13.06 15.58
N MET A 133 9.05 -11.80 15.57
CA MET A 133 9.91 -10.66 15.85
C MET A 133 10.24 -10.55 17.35
N TYR A 134 11.53 -10.51 17.68
CA TYR A 134 11.99 -10.24 19.04
C TYR A 134 13.21 -9.29 19.03
N PRO A 135 13.17 -8.16 19.74
CA PRO A 135 12.01 -7.61 20.42
C PRO A 135 10.89 -7.26 19.45
N ARG A 136 9.64 -7.22 19.94
CA ARG A 136 8.48 -6.80 19.14
C ARG A 136 8.67 -5.35 18.70
N LEU A 137 8.47 -5.10 17.43
CA LEU A 137 8.48 -3.72 16.91
C LEU A 137 7.25 -2.94 17.43
N PRO A 138 7.39 -1.65 17.75
CA PRO A 138 6.25 -0.81 18.09
C PRO A 138 5.19 -0.86 16.98
N ASN A 139 3.91 -0.96 17.37
CA ASN A 139 2.75 -1.02 16.46
C ASN A 139 2.67 -2.26 15.55
N PHE A 140 3.51 -3.29 15.77
CA PHE A 140 3.43 -4.58 15.09
C PHE A 140 3.05 -5.67 16.08
N ARG A 141 2.37 -6.71 15.62
CA ARG A 141 2.20 -7.97 16.37
C ARG A 141 3.53 -8.74 16.30
N ARG A 142 3.68 -9.79 17.13
CA ARG A 142 4.91 -10.61 17.11
C ARG A 142 5.11 -11.37 15.81
N ASP A 143 4.02 -11.71 15.14
CA ASP A 143 3.96 -12.44 13.87
C ASP A 143 3.88 -11.51 12.65
N ASP A 144 3.89 -10.17 12.87
CA ASP A 144 3.91 -9.18 11.79
C ASP A 144 5.35 -8.78 11.46
N VAL A 145 5.60 -8.61 10.17
CA VAL A 145 6.90 -8.17 9.64
C VAL A 145 6.67 -6.97 8.70
N PRO A 146 7.42 -5.88 8.84
CA PRO A 146 7.44 -4.83 7.83
C PRO A 146 7.88 -5.38 6.47
N GLY A 147 7.30 -4.88 5.37
CA GLY A 147 7.61 -5.35 4.02
C GLY A 147 9.11 -5.27 3.68
N CYS A 148 9.79 -4.20 4.11
CA CYS A 148 11.24 -4.04 3.92
C CYS A 148 12.08 -5.12 4.65
N LEU A 149 11.62 -5.58 5.80
CA LEU A 149 12.30 -6.66 6.52
C LEU A 149 12.03 -8.02 5.88
N LEU A 150 10.84 -8.21 5.30
CA LEU A 150 10.53 -9.44 4.57
C LEU A 150 11.49 -9.63 3.39
N GLU A 151 11.83 -8.58 2.64
CA GLU A 151 12.80 -8.65 1.55
C GLU A 151 14.15 -9.18 2.06
N ALA A 152 14.67 -8.63 3.15
CA ALA A 152 15.92 -9.10 3.76
C ALA A 152 15.83 -10.56 4.22
N LEU A 153 14.71 -10.99 4.79
CA LEU A 153 14.49 -12.37 5.20
C LEU A 153 14.44 -13.34 4.02
N VAL A 154 13.77 -12.95 2.94
CA VAL A 154 13.67 -13.75 1.71
C VAL A 154 15.07 -13.95 1.10
N VAL A 155 15.86 -12.86 1.00
CA VAL A 155 17.25 -12.95 0.51
C VAL A 155 18.12 -13.83 1.40
N LEU A 156 18.00 -13.68 2.71
CA LEU A 156 18.77 -14.51 3.67
C LEU A 156 18.47 -16.01 3.53
N LEU A 157 17.21 -16.36 3.26
CA LEU A 157 16.76 -17.77 3.23
C LEU A 157 16.85 -18.41 1.83
N HIS A 158 16.72 -17.61 0.77
CA HIS A 158 16.61 -18.10 -0.61
C HIS A 158 17.67 -17.53 -1.56
N GLY A 159 18.53 -16.62 -1.08
CA GLY A 159 19.55 -15.96 -1.89
C GLY A 159 19.01 -14.81 -2.76
N GLU A 160 19.91 -14.06 -3.40
CA GLU A 160 19.57 -12.88 -4.23
C GLU A 160 18.73 -13.24 -5.46
N GLN A 161 18.79 -14.47 -5.92
CA GLN A 161 17.96 -14.97 -7.02
C GLN A 161 16.44 -14.82 -6.75
N ALA A 162 16.04 -14.75 -5.49
CA ALA A 162 14.65 -14.47 -5.14
C ALA A 162 14.20 -13.05 -5.55
N LEU A 163 15.13 -12.13 -5.80
CA LEU A 163 14.85 -10.76 -6.23
C LEU A 163 14.87 -10.56 -7.75
N GLU A 164 15.17 -11.58 -8.56
CA GLU A 164 15.26 -11.47 -10.01
C GLU A 164 13.92 -11.04 -10.65
N SER A 165 12.80 -11.40 -10.04
CA SER A 165 11.48 -11.00 -10.48
C SER A 165 10.48 -10.90 -9.33
N GLN A 166 9.39 -10.16 -9.52
CA GLN A 166 8.29 -10.11 -8.57
C GLN A 166 7.69 -11.51 -8.31
N GLN A 167 7.63 -12.35 -9.36
CA GLN A 167 7.13 -13.70 -9.23
C GLN A 167 8.06 -14.57 -8.37
N SER A 168 9.37 -14.50 -8.60
CA SER A 168 10.37 -15.21 -7.79
C SER A 168 10.29 -14.80 -6.32
N PHE A 169 10.18 -13.49 -6.07
CA PHE A 169 10.03 -12.96 -4.72
C PHE A 169 8.74 -13.46 -4.04
N ASN A 170 7.61 -13.38 -4.72
CA ASN A 170 6.33 -13.82 -4.17
C ASN A 170 6.36 -15.32 -3.82
N LEU A 171 6.89 -16.15 -4.71
CA LEU A 171 7.04 -17.58 -4.45
C LEU A 171 7.96 -17.88 -3.27
N ALA A 172 9.06 -17.14 -3.14
CA ALA A 172 9.98 -17.29 -2.01
C ALA A 172 9.33 -16.84 -0.69
N ALA A 173 8.63 -15.69 -0.68
CA ALA A 173 7.89 -15.20 0.48
C ALA A 173 6.77 -16.17 0.92
N GLU A 174 6.02 -16.74 -0.04
CA GLU A 174 5.00 -17.76 0.24
C GLU A 174 5.58 -19.05 0.83
N ARG A 175 6.77 -19.49 0.38
CA ARG A 175 7.47 -20.65 0.95
C ARG A 175 7.88 -20.43 2.41
N VAL A 176 8.19 -19.20 2.80
CA VAL A 176 8.43 -18.80 4.19
C VAL A 176 7.10 -18.61 4.96
N GLY A 177 5.96 -18.65 4.25
CA GLY A 177 4.63 -18.54 4.82
C GLY A 177 4.11 -17.11 4.96
N PHE A 178 4.84 -16.10 4.52
CA PHE A 178 4.38 -14.71 4.64
C PHE A 178 3.33 -14.35 3.60
N ARG A 179 2.28 -13.64 4.06
CA ARG A 179 1.20 -13.10 3.25
C ARG A 179 0.90 -11.66 3.64
N ALA A 180 0.43 -10.87 2.69
CA ALA A 180 -0.10 -9.55 3.01
C ALA A 180 -1.36 -9.71 3.87
N ARG A 181 -1.36 -9.06 5.03
CA ARG A 181 -2.49 -8.99 5.94
C ARG A 181 -2.99 -7.55 6.03
N LEU A 182 -4.30 -7.39 5.88
CA LEU A 182 -4.99 -6.13 6.10
C LEU A 182 -5.81 -6.23 7.38
N GLU A 183 -5.50 -5.39 8.34
CA GLU A 183 -6.23 -5.24 9.61
C GLU A 183 -6.91 -3.88 9.64
N ILE A 184 -8.17 -3.82 10.14
CA ILE A 184 -8.82 -2.52 10.34
C ILE A 184 -7.99 -1.72 11.32
N HIS A 185 -7.66 -0.50 10.96
CA HIS A 185 -7.02 0.45 11.86
C HIS A 185 -8.02 0.81 12.97
N SER A 186 -7.87 0.19 14.15
CA SER A 186 -8.67 0.55 15.32
C SER A 186 -8.15 1.85 15.95
N ASP A 187 -9.06 2.66 16.49
CA ASP A 187 -8.69 3.91 17.18
C ASP A 187 -7.93 3.66 18.50
N ASP A 188 -7.87 2.40 18.97
CA ASP A 188 -7.32 2.00 20.26
C ASP A 188 -5.87 1.46 20.19
N SER A 189 -5.18 1.55 19.05
CA SER A 189 -3.80 1.07 18.86
C SER A 189 -2.78 2.21 18.74
#